data_b50d1da2a4bb815d2caa2b0e1b4ef58c
#
_entry.id   b50d1da2a4bb815d2caa2b0e1b4ef58c
#
_cell.length_a   1.000
_cell.length_b   1.000
_cell.length_c   1.000
_cell.angle_alpha   90.00
_cell.angle_beta   90.00
_cell.angle_gamma   90.00
#
_symmetry.space_group_name_H-M   'P 1'
#
loop_
_entity.id
_entity.type
_entity.pdbx_description
1 polymer ?
#
loop_
_entity_poly.entity_id
_entity_poly.type
_entity_poly.pdbx_seq_one_letter_code
_entity_poly.pdbx_strand_id
1 'polypeptide(L)'
;MSLRASSVSRSLFYPAKEDVLVKRDVEHLRFIGIDHLCEQPYTHISGGERQLVLLAAALTQSPAFLILDEPTAHLDFGNAHRFLDLVLCLHAQGIGILMTTHFPDHALYLRAQTLVLKDKTLWKHGVAENVIDEAGMTELYELPVHIGNIGTRTVCVGGDIV
;
A
#
# COMPACT_ATOMS: atom_id res chain seq x y z
N MET A 1 -20.41 10.78 -19.39
CA MET A 1 -19.96 9.47 -19.89
C MET A 1 -19.44 8.71 -18.68
N SER A 2 -20.28 7.88 -18.06
CA SER A 2 -19.93 7.12 -16.86
C SER A 2 -19.10 5.93 -17.27
N LEU A 3 -17.79 5.97 -17.03
CA LEU A 3 -16.95 4.78 -17.10
C LEU A 3 -17.21 3.98 -15.81
N ARG A 4 -18.03 2.93 -15.91
CA ARG A 4 -18.10 1.91 -14.86
C ARG A 4 -16.71 1.33 -14.68
N ALA A 5 -16.27 1.11 -13.43
CA ALA A 5 -14.99 0.44 -13.13
C ALA A 5 -14.86 -0.90 -13.91
N SER A 6 -15.99 -1.57 -14.17
CA SER A 6 -16.06 -2.78 -15.01
C SER A 6 -15.65 -2.59 -16.47
N SER A 7 -15.63 -1.36 -17.01
CA SER A 7 -15.29 -1.12 -18.41
C SER A 7 -13.79 -1.00 -18.66
N VAL A 8 -13.01 -0.67 -17.65
CA VAL A 8 -11.54 -0.55 -17.77
C VAL A 8 -10.87 -1.93 -17.81
N SER A 9 -11.41 -2.91 -17.09
CA SER A 9 -10.93 -4.30 -17.10
C SER A 9 -11.26 -5.06 -18.39
N ARG A 10 -12.32 -4.66 -19.09
CA ARG A 10 -12.82 -5.37 -20.29
C ARG A 10 -11.94 -5.28 -21.54
N SER A 11 -11.06 -4.28 -21.63
CA SER A 11 -10.40 -4.00 -22.91
C SER A 11 -9.11 -4.80 -23.13
N LEU A 12 -8.59 -5.50 -22.13
CA LEU A 12 -7.23 -5.99 -22.27
C LEU A 12 -7.03 -7.50 -22.42
N PHE A 13 -7.78 -8.42 -21.80
CA PHE A 13 -7.35 -9.83 -21.94
C PHE A 13 -8.33 -10.93 -21.49
N TYR A 14 -9.53 -11.20 -21.88
CA TYR A 14 -10.15 -12.55 -21.89
C TYR A 14 -11.66 -12.53 -22.13
N PRO A 15 -12.22 -13.46 -22.90
CA PRO A 15 -13.66 -13.71 -22.98
C PRO A 15 -14.09 -14.62 -21.81
N ALA A 16 -14.13 -14.12 -20.59
CA ALA A 16 -14.73 -14.83 -19.47
C ALA A 16 -16.16 -14.32 -19.27
N LYS A 17 -17.06 -15.23 -18.88
CA LYS A 17 -18.49 -14.97 -18.69
C LYS A 17 -18.73 -13.68 -17.92
N GLU A 18 -19.38 -12.74 -18.55
CA GLU A 18 -19.56 -11.34 -18.11
C GLU A 18 -20.03 -11.21 -16.66
N ASP A 19 -20.95 -12.07 -16.22
CA ASP A 19 -21.51 -12.07 -14.86
C ASP A 19 -20.54 -12.49 -13.76
N VAL A 20 -19.53 -13.31 -14.07
CA VAL A 20 -18.54 -13.79 -13.08
C VAL A 20 -17.51 -12.70 -12.81
N LEU A 21 -17.09 -11.95 -13.83
CA LEU A 21 -16.14 -10.84 -13.69
C LEU A 21 -16.77 -9.71 -12.87
N VAL A 22 -18.00 -9.33 -13.18
CA VAL A 22 -18.70 -8.25 -12.43
C VAL A 22 -18.86 -8.60 -10.95
N LYS A 23 -19.17 -9.84 -10.60
CA LYS A 23 -19.28 -10.28 -9.20
C LYS A 23 -17.92 -10.20 -8.48
N ARG A 24 -16.85 -10.68 -9.09
CA ARG A 24 -15.50 -10.62 -8.53
C ARG A 24 -15.02 -9.19 -8.34
N ASP A 25 -15.29 -8.31 -9.31
CA ASP A 25 -14.93 -6.89 -9.22
C ASP A 25 -15.59 -6.23 -8.00
N VAL A 26 -16.88 -6.48 -7.78
CA VAL A 26 -17.62 -5.95 -6.61
C VAL A 26 -17.12 -6.54 -5.30
N GLU A 27 -16.75 -7.83 -5.27
CA GLU A 27 -16.18 -8.46 -4.07
C GLU A 27 -14.83 -7.84 -3.68
N HIS A 28 -13.96 -7.56 -4.65
CA HIS A 28 -12.68 -6.87 -4.37
C HIS A 28 -12.88 -5.43 -3.92
N LEU A 29 -13.85 -4.71 -4.49
CA LEU A 29 -14.19 -3.36 -4.05
C LEU A 29 -14.71 -3.36 -2.59
N ARG A 30 -15.54 -4.34 -2.22
CA ARG A 30 -16.00 -4.53 -0.84
C ARG A 30 -14.88 -4.90 0.11
N PHE A 31 -14.01 -5.81 -0.31
CA PHE A 31 -12.84 -6.22 0.47
C PHE A 31 -11.93 -5.03 0.80
N ILE A 32 -11.78 -4.10 -0.14
CA ILE A 32 -11.00 -2.86 0.03
C ILE A 32 -11.80 -1.77 0.76
N GLY A 33 -13.15 -1.90 0.86
CA GLY A 33 -14.02 -0.94 1.52
C GLY A 33 -14.39 0.27 0.65
N ILE A 34 -14.37 0.12 -0.67
CA ILE A 34 -14.69 1.17 -1.65
C ILE A 34 -15.84 0.79 -2.59
N ASP A 35 -16.70 -0.14 -2.20
CA ASP A 35 -17.86 -0.55 -2.98
C ASP A 35 -18.86 0.59 -3.24
N HIS A 36 -18.89 1.61 -2.37
CA HIS A 36 -19.64 2.85 -2.58
C HIS A 36 -19.22 3.65 -3.81
N LEU A 37 -18.03 3.36 -4.37
CA LEU A 37 -17.51 4.03 -5.58
C LEU A 37 -17.96 3.37 -6.89
N CYS A 38 -18.65 2.23 -6.84
CA CYS A 38 -19.04 1.46 -8.04
C CYS A 38 -19.79 2.29 -9.11
N GLU A 39 -20.61 3.25 -8.66
CA GLU A 39 -21.42 4.11 -9.53
C GLU A 39 -20.77 5.50 -9.77
N GLN A 40 -19.62 5.77 -9.15
CA GLN A 40 -18.94 7.06 -9.27
C GLN A 40 -18.07 7.13 -10.54
N PRO A 41 -18.11 8.24 -11.29
CA PRO A 41 -17.15 8.48 -12.35
C PRO A 41 -15.72 8.57 -11.79
N TYR A 42 -14.75 7.90 -12.42
CA TYR A 42 -13.35 7.91 -12.01
C TYR A 42 -12.76 9.33 -11.83
N THR A 43 -13.29 10.31 -12.57
CA THR A 43 -12.88 11.71 -12.50
C THR A 43 -13.39 12.44 -11.26
N HIS A 44 -14.38 11.90 -10.55
CA HIS A 44 -15.03 12.52 -9.40
C HIS A 44 -14.53 11.94 -8.06
N ILE A 45 -13.69 10.91 -8.09
CA ILE A 45 -13.11 10.30 -6.90
C ILE A 45 -11.76 10.94 -6.55
N SER A 46 -11.42 10.96 -5.27
CA SER A 46 -10.15 11.49 -4.75
C SER A 46 -8.93 10.72 -5.27
N GLY A 47 -7.72 11.30 -5.12
CA GLY A 47 -6.48 10.63 -5.48
C GLY A 47 -6.26 9.31 -4.73
N GLY A 48 -6.58 9.30 -3.43
CA GLY A 48 -6.51 8.09 -2.60
C GLY A 48 -7.50 7.01 -3.02
N GLU A 49 -8.75 7.38 -3.31
CA GLU A 49 -9.76 6.46 -3.83
C GLU A 49 -9.35 5.86 -5.18
N ARG A 50 -8.72 6.65 -6.05
CA ARG A 50 -8.16 6.13 -7.33
C ARG A 50 -7.11 5.06 -7.09
N GLN A 51 -6.24 5.25 -6.10
CA GLN A 51 -5.21 4.27 -5.73
C GLN A 51 -5.85 2.94 -5.31
N LEU A 52 -6.89 3.00 -4.47
CA LEU A 52 -7.62 1.81 -4.02
C LEU A 52 -8.38 1.13 -5.18
N VAL A 53 -8.95 1.90 -6.10
CA VAL A 53 -9.59 1.35 -7.31
C VAL A 53 -8.58 0.64 -8.21
N LEU A 54 -7.37 1.18 -8.37
CA LEU A 54 -6.30 0.52 -9.12
C LEU A 54 -5.86 -0.79 -8.46
N LEU A 55 -5.77 -0.82 -7.13
CA LEU A 55 -5.48 -2.04 -6.39
C LEU A 55 -6.60 -3.07 -6.55
N ALA A 56 -7.87 -2.66 -6.46
CA ALA A 56 -9.01 -3.55 -6.72
C ALA A 56 -8.94 -4.16 -8.11
N ALA A 57 -8.66 -3.34 -9.12
CA ALA A 57 -8.50 -3.80 -10.50
C ALA A 57 -7.33 -4.80 -10.66
N ALA A 58 -6.22 -4.60 -9.95
CA ALA A 58 -5.11 -5.55 -9.95
C ALA A 58 -5.52 -6.90 -9.32
N LEU A 59 -6.28 -6.88 -8.22
CA LEU A 59 -6.73 -8.07 -7.51
C LEU A 59 -7.71 -8.93 -8.33
N THR A 60 -8.47 -8.35 -9.26
CA THR A 60 -9.37 -9.11 -10.14
C THR A 60 -8.64 -10.14 -10.99
N GLN A 61 -7.36 -9.91 -11.25
CA GLN A 61 -6.49 -10.82 -12.00
C GLN A 61 -5.94 -11.98 -11.16
N SER A 62 -6.27 -12.06 -9.87
CA SER A 62 -5.75 -13.04 -8.91
C SER A 62 -4.22 -13.13 -8.93
N PRO A 63 -3.51 -12.01 -8.72
CA PRO A 63 -2.06 -11.98 -8.84
C PRO A 63 -1.40 -12.80 -7.73
N ALA A 64 -0.32 -13.51 -8.05
CA ALA A 64 0.54 -14.14 -7.07
C ALA A 64 1.48 -13.13 -6.39
N PHE A 65 1.71 -11.96 -7.03
CA PHE A 65 2.64 -10.93 -6.57
C PHE A 65 2.18 -9.54 -6.98
N LEU A 66 2.34 -8.55 -6.08
CA LEU A 66 2.04 -7.14 -6.31
C LEU A 66 3.29 -6.29 -6.13
N ILE A 67 3.47 -5.32 -7.02
CA ILE A 67 4.47 -4.25 -6.88
C ILE A 67 3.70 -2.95 -6.67
N LEU A 68 3.95 -2.28 -5.53
CA LEU A 68 3.28 -1.08 -5.10
C LEU A 68 4.31 0.05 -4.93
N ASP A 69 4.24 1.05 -5.78
CA ASP A 69 5.15 2.18 -5.73
C ASP A 69 4.51 3.34 -4.98
N GLU A 70 5.07 3.67 -3.80
CA GLU A 70 4.59 4.68 -2.86
C GLU A 70 3.05 4.72 -2.67
N PRO A 71 2.40 3.59 -2.36
CA PRO A 71 0.94 3.47 -2.46
C PRO A 71 0.18 4.32 -1.43
N THR A 72 0.85 4.90 -0.45
CA THR A 72 0.25 5.73 0.59
C THR A 72 0.50 7.24 0.41
N ALA A 73 1.28 7.65 -0.60
CA ALA A 73 1.72 9.04 -0.77
C ALA A 73 0.57 10.06 -0.89
N HIS A 74 -0.58 9.64 -1.39
CA HIS A 74 -1.76 10.51 -1.59
C HIS A 74 -2.92 10.20 -0.66
N LEU A 75 -2.68 9.38 0.38
CA LEU A 75 -3.67 9.02 1.38
C LEU A 75 -3.55 9.92 2.61
N ASP A 76 -4.67 10.26 3.21
CA ASP A 76 -4.68 10.81 4.56
C ASP A 76 -4.22 9.75 5.57
N PHE A 77 -3.95 10.18 6.80
CA PHE A 77 -3.44 9.32 7.87
C PHE A 77 -4.31 8.07 8.11
N GLY A 78 -5.64 8.23 8.13
CA GLY A 78 -6.56 7.12 8.37
C GLY A 78 -6.58 6.13 7.20
N ASN A 79 -6.62 6.63 5.98
CA ASN A 79 -6.61 5.80 4.78
C ASN A 79 -5.26 5.12 4.55
N ALA A 80 -4.14 5.78 4.88
CA ALA A 80 -2.82 5.17 4.84
C ALA A 80 -2.74 3.95 5.77
N HIS A 81 -3.25 4.05 7.01
CA HIS A 81 -3.30 2.92 7.94
C HIS A 81 -4.18 1.77 7.44
N ARG A 82 -5.39 2.08 6.94
CA ARG A 82 -6.28 1.06 6.33
C ARG A 82 -5.62 0.36 5.15
N PHE A 83 -4.83 1.10 4.37
CA PHE A 83 -4.06 0.52 3.26
C PHE A 83 -2.99 -0.47 3.78
N LEU A 84 -2.26 -0.13 4.84
CA LEU A 84 -1.27 -1.03 5.45
C LEU A 84 -1.95 -2.30 6.03
N ASP A 85 -3.10 -2.17 6.67
CA ASP A 85 -3.89 -3.31 7.14
C ASP A 85 -4.32 -4.21 5.98
N LEU A 86 -4.72 -3.61 4.86
CA LEU A 86 -5.06 -4.33 3.64
C LEU A 86 -3.84 -5.09 3.08
N VAL A 87 -2.66 -4.48 3.08
CA VAL A 87 -1.39 -5.15 2.69
C VAL A 87 -1.14 -6.38 3.55
N LEU A 88 -1.33 -6.29 4.88
CA LEU A 88 -1.21 -7.44 5.79
C LEU A 88 -2.23 -8.54 5.46
N CYS A 89 -3.48 -8.17 5.20
CA CYS A 89 -4.53 -9.12 4.80
C CYS A 89 -4.21 -9.84 3.49
N LEU A 90 -3.73 -9.13 2.48
CA LEU A 90 -3.35 -9.70 1.18
C LEU A 90 -2.15 -10.64 1.32
N HIS A 91 -1.17 -10.26 2.12
CA HIS A 91 -0.02 -11.10 2.41
C HIS A 91 -0.43 -12.38 3.14
N ALA A 92 -1.33 -12.30 4.11
CA ALA A 92 -1.86 -13.47 4.82
C ALA A 92 -2.65 -14.42 3.90
N GLN A 93 -3.18 -13.93 2.78
CA GLN A 93 -3.81 -14.74 1.72
C GLN A 93 -2.80 -15.36 0.74
N GLY A 94 -1.50 -15.17 0.96
CA GLY A 94 -0.43 -15.75 0.15
C GLY A 94 0.02 -14.90 -1.03
N ILE A 95 -0.41 -13.64 -1.14
CA ILE A 95 0.06 -12.72 -2.18
C ILE A 95 1.43 -12.17 -1.76
N GLY A 96 2.44 -12.34 -2.61
CA GLY A 96 3.74 -11.68 -2.43
C GLY A 96 3.60 -10.17 -2.68
N ILE A 97 4.22 -9.33 -1.83
CA ILE A 97 4.12 -7.87 -1.97
C ILE A 97 5.50 -7.24 -1.89
N LEU A 98 5.84 -6.45 -2.90
CA LEU A 98 6.95 -5.50 -2.89
C LEU A 98 6.38 -4.09 -2.86
N MET A 99 6.71 -3.31 -1.84
CA MET A 99 6.22 -1.95 -1.67
C MET A 99 7.40 -0.99 -1.48
N THR A 100 7.39 0.13 -2.20
CA THR A 100 8.29 1.25 -1.90
C THR A 100 7.60 2.23 -0.97
N THR A 101 8.36 2.86 -0.09
CA THR A 101 7.89 3.93 0.79
C THR A 101 9.06 4.76 1.27
N HIS A 102 8.81 6.02 1.57
CA HIS A 102 9.76 6.90 2.26
C HIS A 102 9.43 7.08 3.76
N PHE A 103 8.44 6.33 4.27
CA PHE A 103 8.06 6.32 5.69
C PHE A 103 8.60 5.04 6.36
N PRO A 104 9.61 5.13 7.25
CA PRO A 104 10.12 3.96 7.97
C PRO A 104 9.06 3.28 8.84
N ASP A 105 8.08 4.03 9.35
CA ASP A 105 6.96 3.50 10.12
C ASP A 105 6.14 2.46 9.36
N HIS A 106 6.04 2.54 8.04
CA HIS A 106 5.32 1.55 7.25
C HIS A 106 6.02 0.19 7.31
N ALA A 107 7.34 0.17 7.18
CA ALA A 107 8.12 -1.06 7.26
C ALA A 107 8.08 -1.67 8.67
N LEU A 108 8.18 -0.83 9.71
CA LEU A 108 8.03 -1.24 11.12
C LEU A 108 6.63 -1.80 11.39
N TYR A 109 5.58 -1.13 10.90
CA TYR A 109 4.20 -1.59 11.06
C TYR A 109 3.95 -2.94 10.40
N LEU A 110 4.45 -3.12 9.19
CA LEU A 110 4.31 -4.35 8.43
C LEU A 110 5.26 -5.47 8.89
N ARG A 111 6.25 -5.18 9.75
CA ARG A 111 7.34 -6.08 10.14
C ARG A 111 8.00 -6.72 8.92
N ALA A 112 8.20 -5.90 7.88
CA ALA A 112 8.59 -6.37 6.56
C ALA A 112 10.07 -6.71 6.47
N GLN A 113 10.43 -7.59 5.53
CA GLN A 113 11.78 -7.63 5.01
C GLN A 113 12.03 -6.31 4.26
N THR A 114 13.05 -5.58 4.71
CA THR A 114 13.27 -4.19 4.30
C THR A 114 14.62 -4.05 3.60
N LEU A 115 14.60 -3.32 2.50
CA LEU A 115 15.77 -2.87 1.77
C LEU A 115 15.86 -1.35 1.91
N VAL A 116 16.93 -0.83 2.48
CA VAL A 116 17.17 0.61 2.58
C VAL A 116 18.12 1.03 1.46
N LEU A 117 17.68 1.95 0.64
CA LEU A 117 18.47 2.53 -0.44
C LEU A 117 19.00 3.90 -0.02
N LYS A 118 20.29 4.12 -0.20
CA LYS A 118 20.96 5.41 -0.02
C LYS A 118 21.92 5.63 -1.19
N ASP A 119 21.98 6.84 -1.72
CA ASP A 119 22.86 7.21 -2.84
C ASP A 119 22.76 6.26 -4.04
N LYS A 120 21.54 5.82 -4.37
CA LYS A 120 21.22 4.87 -5.46
C LYS A 120 21.82 3.48 -5.27
N THR A 121 22.24 3.13 -4.07
CA THR A 121 22.80 1.81 -3.72
C THR A 121 22.00 1.17 -2.61
N LEU A 122 22.05 -0.18 -2.53
CA LEU A 122 21.54 -0.90 -1.38
C LEU A 122 22.47 -0.65 -0.19
N TRP A 123 21.95 0.01 0.84
CA TRP A 123 22.71 0.37 2.03
C TRP A 123 22.54 -0.61 3.18
N LYS A 124 21.27 -0.94 3.52
CA LYS A 124 20.94 -1.93 4.56
C LYS A 124 19.86 -2.87 4.07
N HIS A 125 19.82 -4.10 4.59
CA HIS A 125 18.74 -5.05 4.35
C HIS A 125 18.51 -5.96 5.54
N GLY A 126 17.27 -6.41 5.74
CA GLY A 126 16.88 -7.31 6.84
C GLY A 126 15.45 -7.07 7.29
N VAL A 127 15.08 -7.64 8.43
CA VAL A 127 13.79 -7.33 9.07
C VAL A 127 13.77 -5.87 9.53
N ALA A 128 12.64 -5.21 9.37
CA ALA A 128 12.50 -3.77 9.64
C ALA A 128 13.08 -3.34 10.99
N GLU A 129 12.75 -4.06 12.07
CA GLU A 129 13.22 -3.74 13.42
C GLU A 129 14.76 -3.80 13.57
N ASN A 130 15.45 -4.55 12.70
CA ASN A 130 16.91 -4.65 12.73
C ASN A 130 17.62 -3.66 11.80
N VAL A 131 16.90 -3.09 10.85
CA VAL A 131 17.45 -2.24 9.77
C VAL A 131 17.15 -0.77 10.01
N ILE A 132 15.99 -0.50 10.61
CA ILE A 132 15.51 0.83 10.95
C ILE A 132 15.94 1.13 12.38
N ASP A 133 17.09 1.78 12.52
CA ASP A 133 17.68 2.25 13.78
C ASP A 133 17.85 3.78 13.78
N GLU A 134 17.90 4.40 14.96
CA GLU A 134 17.99 5.86 15.11
C GLU A 134 19.19 6.46 14.37
N ALA A 135 20.36 5.85 14.51
CA ALA A 135 21.59 6.36 13.89
C ALA A 135 21.51 6.29 12.36
N GLY A 136 21.03 5.16 11.83
CA GLY A 136 20.86 4.99 10.39
C GLY A 136 19.80 5.90 9.79
N MET A 137 18.64 6.05 10.47
CA MET A 137 17.60 6.92 9.98
C MET A 137 17.98 8.41 10.09
N THR A 138 18.72 8.78 11.15
CA THR A 138 19.30 10.13 11.29
C THR A 138 20.26 10.44 10.13
N GLU A 139 21.12 9.48 9.78
CA GLU A 139 22.03 9.60 8.64
C GLU A 139 21.30 9.65 7.29
N LEU A 140 20.23 8.85 7.13
CA LEU A 140 19.48 8.76 5.88
C LEU A 140 18.66 10.02 5.60
N TYR A 141 18.00 10.56 6.63
CA TYR A 141 17.10 11.70 6.51
C TYR A 141 17.74 13.05 6.84
N GLU A 142 19.01 13.07 7.29
CA GLU A 142 19.76 14.27 7.65
C GLU A 142 19.06 15.14 8.74
N LEU A 143 18.34 14.48 9.65
CA LEU A 143 17.66 15.10 10.79
C LEU A 143 17.64 14.10 11.97
N PRO A 144 17.58 14.57 13.24
CA PRO A 144 17.43 13.68 14.38
C PRO A 144 16.22 12.76 14.22
N VAL A 145 16.44 11.46 14.42
CA VAL A 145 15.38 10.45 14.37
C VAL A 145 15.39 9.67 15.67
N HIS A 146 14.22 9.49 16.26
CA HIS A 146 13.98 8.76 17.47
C HIS A 146 13.08 7.56 17.19
N ILE A 147 13.44 6.41 17.78
CA ILE A 147 12.64 5.18 17.64
C ILE A 147 12.24 4.74 19.04
N GLY A 148 10.94 4.58 19.24
CA GLY A 148 10.38 4.21 20.53
C GLY A 148 9.13 3.34 20.39
N ASN A 149 8.63 2.86 21.52
CA ASN A 149 7.42 2.06 21.56
C ASN A 149 6.25 2.85 22.14
N ILE A 150 5.14 2.83 21.44
CA ILE A 150 3.84 3.30 21.94
C ILE A 150 2.95 2.06 22.09
N GLY A 151 2.78 1.57 23.31
CA GLY A 151 2.16 0.28 23.57
C GLY A 151 3.02 -0.86 22.99
N THR A 152 2.43 -1.65 22.10
CA THR A 152 3.11 -2.77 21.41
C THR A 152 3.69 -2.38 20.05
N ARG A 153 3.58 -1.11 19.66
CA ARG A 153 3.96 -0.63 18.33
C ARG A 153 5.26 0.16 18.39
N THR A 154 6.25 -0.24 17.61
CA THR A 154 7.45 0.55 17.37
C THR A 154 7.13 1.66 16.37
N VAL A 155 7.55 2.88 16.69
CA VAL A 155 7.34 4.10 15.88
C VAL A 155 8.65 4.84 15.66
N CYS A 156 8.73 5.53 14.54
CA CYS A 156 9.85 6.36 14.14
C CYS A 156 9.38 7.82 14.07
N VAL A 157 10.03 8.71 14.82
CA VAL A 157 9.68 10.13 14.90
C VAL A 157 10.89 10.96 14.50
N GLY A 158 10.71 11.87 13.54
CA GLY A 158 11.74 12.83 13.13
C GLY A 158 11.66 14.16 13.86
N GLY A 159 12.82 14.78 14.11
CA GLY A 159 12.97 16.08 14.77
C GLY A 159 13.38 15.98 16.24
N ASP A 160 13.65 17.14 16.85
CA ASP A 160 14.02 17.20 18.27
C ASP A 160 12.78 16.93 19.16
N ILE A 161 12.94 15.98 20.08
CA ILE A 161 11.92 15.72 21.12
C ILE A 161 12.30 16.61 22.32
N VAL A 162 11.51 17.68 22.53
CA VAL A 162 11.67 18.62 23.66
C VAL A 162 10.85 18.16 24.84
#